data_af142a37e5925a92904bfa67cd05882e
#
_entry.id   af142a37e5925a92904bfa67cd05882e
#
_cell.length_a   1.000
_cell.length_b   1.000
_cell.length_c   1.000
_cell.angle_alpha   90.00
_cell.angle_beta   90.00
_cell.angle_gamma   90.00
#
_symmetry.space_group_name_H-M   'P 1'
#
loop_
_entity.id
_entity.type
_entity.pdbx_description
1 polymer ?
#
loop_
_entity_poly.entity_id
_entity_poly.type
_entity_poly.pdbx_seq_one_letter_code
_entity_poly.pdbx_strand_id
1 'polypeptide(L)'
;MSNQKIVPLTGTFLDLIACDIPSNNWTPDVWEREFARYNEIGINEAYIIRVGWADSSCYKSEVMKTTLYNDTDMVKLILDLGAKYNVGIYIGLFDTLKYWIVNDWENELAVNRELIYELKERYGNHPAFKGWYMSHEGSMEHHQTQLWKPLCQEIKKFDTKRPIMVSPRYAGKKYNPHCVIVPEVHKKHFDYILNEMEGLIDSYAPMDGHVPFNELDSYMSVTAELMEKYKVQYWTNLETFDRDMPWRFPPIEWAKFRHKLEVASKYVSKVISFEVPHFMSPDSIYSSAGHLYNTYKAYLKQIKED
;
A
#
# COMPACT_ATOMS: atom_id res chain seq x y z
N MET A 1 -31.53 -9.57 -5.93
CA MET A 1 -30.25 -8.87 -5.65
C MET A 1 -29.24 -9.55 -6.59
N SER A 2 -28.52 -8.82 -7.42
CA SER A 2 -27.54 -9.44 -8.33
C SER A 2 -26.44 -10.10 -7.47
N ASN A 3 -26.14 -11.38 -7.73
CA ASN A 3 -25.01 -12.09 -7.10
C ASN A 3 -23.69 -11.47 -7.58
N GLN A 4 -23.36 -10.27 -7.09
CA GLN A 4 -22.09 -9.65 -7.36
C GLN A 4 -21.01 -10.43 -6.59
N LYS A 5 -20.06 -11.03 -7.33
CA LYS A 5 -18.93 -11.71 -6.71
C LYS A 5 -18.07 -10.69 -5.97
N ILE A 6 -17.88 -10.88 -4.68
CA ILE A 6 -16.99 -10.05 -3.88
C ILE A 6 -15.53 -10.43 -4.13
N VAL A 7 -14.69 -9.44 -4.35
CA VAL A 7 -13.23 -9.58 -4.37
C VAL A 7 -12.73 -9.39 -2.93
N PRO A 8 -12.27 -10.45 -2.26
CA PRO A 8 -11.84 -10.35 -0.87
C PRO A 8 -10.51 -9.59 -0.76
N LEU A 9 -10.23 -9.11 0.45
CA LEU A 9 -8.93 -8.57 0.81
C LEU A 9 -7.88 -9.69 0.76
N THR A 10 -6.80 -9.47 0.01
CA THR A 10 -5.73 -10.45 -0.15
C THR A 10 -4.33 -9.89 0.13
N GLY A 11 -4.22 -8.60 0.40
CA GLY A 11 -2.95 -7.97 0.74
C GLY A 11 -3.09 -6.85 1.77
N THR A 12 -2.01 -6.55 2.46
CA THR A 12 -1.95 -5.46 3.44
C THR A 12 -0.62 -4.73 3.39
N PHE A 13 -0.66 -3.41 3.59
CA PHE A 13 0.55 -2.65 3.88
C PHE A 13 1.07 -2.97 5.28
N LEU A 14 2.35 -2.72 5.49
CA LEU A 14 3.06 -2.78 6.76
C LEU A 14 3.85 -1.48 6.92
N ASP A 15 3.38 -0.60 7.79
CA ASP A 15 4.13 0.61 8.15
C ASP A 15 4.99 0.35 9.39
N LEU A 16 6.26 0.07 9.15
CA LEU A 16 7.19 -0.41 10.18
C LEU A 16 7.86 0.72 10.98
N ILE A 17 7.80 1.96 10.53
CA ILE A 17 8.58 3.08 11.09
C ILE A 17 7.83 4.39 11.29
N ALA A 18 6.54 4.47 11.03
CA ALA A 18 5.77 5.67 11.31
C ALA A 18 5.52 5.82 12.83
N CYS A 19 5.83 7.00 13.38
CA CYS A 19 5.86 7.23 14.82
C CYS A 19 4.50 7.22 15.53
N ASP A 20 3.42 7.33 14.78
CA ASP A 20 2.05 7.37 15.29
C ASP A 20 1.27 6.07 15.06
N ILE A 21 1.96 5.03 14.63
CA ILE A 21 1.37 3.74 14.32
C ILE A 21 1.70 2.70 15.41
N PRO A 22 0.69 2.10 16.06
CA PRO A 22 0.90 1.24 17.23
C PRO A 22 1.78 0.01 17.00
N SER A 23 1.75 -0.60 15.82
CA SER A 23 2.54 -1.79 15.51
C SER A 23 4.05 -1.54 15.41
N ASN A 24 4.48 -0.28 15.41
CA ASN A 24 5.90 0.05 15.48
C ASN A 24 6.61 -0.50 16.73
N ASN A 25 5.86 -0.70 17.80
CA ASN A 25 6.35 -1.23 19.06
C ASN A 25 6.19 -2.75 19.17
N TRP A 26 5.78 -3.41 18.11
CA TRP A 26 5.58 -4.85 18.12
C TRP A 26 6.91 -5.59 18.16
N THR A 27 6.98 -6.57 19.05
CA THR A 27 8.10 -7.53 19.12
C THR A 27 8.00 -8.55 17.98
N PRO A 28 9.08 -9.29 17.67
CA PRO A 28 9.05 -10.37 16.69
C PRO A 28 7.91 -11.38 16.92
N ASP A 29 7.59 -11.70 18.17
CA ASP A 29 6.52 -12.62 18.53
C ASP A 29 5.13 -12.09 18.16
N VAL A 30 4.91 -10.78 18.28
CA VAL A 30 3.65 -10.15 17.86
C VAL A 30 3.52 -10.19 16.35
N TRP A 31 4.59 -9.85 15.63
CA TRP A 31 4.62 -9.98 14.17
C TRP A 31 4.38 -11.41 13.70
N GLU A 32 4.95 -12.39 14.38
CA GLU A 32 4.73 -13.80 14.06
C GLU A 32 3.26 -14.21 14.23
N ARG A 33 2.61 -13.80 15.33
CA ARG A 33 1.17 -14.04 15.52
C ARG A 33 0.32 -13.35 14.46
N GLU A 34 0.70 -12.15 14.04
CA GLU A 34 0.01 -11.43 12.99
C GLU A 34 0.07 -12.19 11.65
N PHE A 35 1.25 -12.61 11.22
CA PHE A 35 1.43 -13.39 9.99
C PHE A 35 0.69 -14.74 10.04
N ALA A 36 0.65 -15.39 11.19
CA ALA A 36 -0.11 -16.63 11.37
C ALA A 36 -1.63 -16.42 11.12
N ARG A 37 -2.17 -15.24 11.45
CA ARG A 37 -3.59 -14.90 11.24
C ARG A 37 -3.93 -14.51 9.80
N TYR A 38 -2.95 -14.08 9.00
CA TYR A 38 -3.19 -13.64 7.64
C TYR A 38 -3.93 -14.70 6.80
N ASN A 39 -3.57 -15.97 6.95
CA ASN A 39 -4.26 -17.05 6.27
C ASN A 39 -5.75 -17.19 6.66
N GLU A 40 -6.12 -16.77 7.88
CA GLU A 40 -7.51 -16.86 8.36
C GLU A 40 -8.43 -15.85 7.68
N ILE A 41 -7.88 -14.74 7.21
CA ILE A 41 -8.60 -13.65 6.53
C ILE A 41 -8.21 -13.50 5.05
N GLY A 42 -7.44 -14.46 4.50
CA GLY A 42 -7.12 -14.55 3.08
C GLY A 42 -5.96 -13.67 2.62
N ILE A 43 -5.19 -13.07 3.53
CA ILE A 43 -4.00 -12.28 3.18
C ILE A 43 -2.88 -13.21 2.74
N ASN A 44 -2.36 -13.01 1.55
CA ASN A 44 -1.25 -13.76 0.96
C ASN A 44 -0.14 -12.87 0.38
N GLU A 45 -0.28 -11.55 0.49
CA GLU A 45 0.75 -10.58 0.15
C GLU A 45 0.82 -9.46 1.21
N ALA A 46 2.03 -8.97 1.48
CA ALA A 46 2.24 -7.82 2.34
C ALA A 46 3.23 -6.84 1.69
N TYR A 47 3.03 -5.55 1.96
CA TYR A 47 3.73 -4.46 1.31
C TYR A 47 4.43 -3.62 2.37
N ILE A 48 5.75 -3.77 2.55
CA ILE A 48 6.53 -2.84 3.37
C ILE A 48 6.41 -1.47 2.70
N ILE A 49 5.71 -0.53 3.34
CA ILE A 49 5.41 0.76 2.72
C ILE A 49 6.69 1.54 2.41
N ARG A 50 7.70 1.42 3.29
CA ARG A 50 9.02 2.02 3.12
C ARG A 50 10.04 1.35 4.03
N VAL A 51 11.27 1.19 3.55
CA VAL A 51 12.37 0.66 4.37
C VAL A 51 13.11 1.75 5.13
N GLY A 52 12.89 3.00 4.78
CA GLY A 52 13.40 4.18 5.46
C GLY A 52 12.43 5.35 5.37
N TRP A 53 12.38 6.18 6.41
CA TRP A 53 11.54 7.37 6.48
C TRP A 53 12.23 8.46 7.31
N ALA A 54 12.42 9.64 6.69
CA ALA A 54 13.18 10.74 7.32
C ALA A 54 14.54 10.25 7.86
N ASP A 55 14.75 10.32 9.16
CA ASP A 55 15.99 9.95 9.83
C ASP A 55 16.01 8.50 10.35
N SER A 56 15.00 7.69 10.01
CA SER A 56 14.83 6.33 10.54
C SER A 56 14.81 5.27 9.44
N SER A 57 15.26 4.05 9.77
CA SER A 57 15.28 2.90 8.85
C SER A 57 14.87 1.60 9.53
N CYS A 58 14.34 0.65 8.74
CA CYS A 58 13.93 -0.68 9.16
C CYS A 58 15.08 -1.65 9.33
N TYR A 59 16.26 -1.34 8.81
CA TYR A 59 17.48 -2.14 8.91
C TYR A 59 18.71 -1.23 8.83
N LYS A 60 19.86 -1.71 9.29
CA LYS A 60 21.12 -0.97 9.20
C LYS A 60 21.58 -0.86 7.75
N SER A 61 21.36 0.29 7.13
CA SER A 61 21.71 0.60 5.75
C SER A 61 23.01 1.42 5.68
N GLU A 62 23.85 1.07 4.71
CA GLU A 62 25.05 1.86 4.40
C GLU A 62 24.70 3.06 3.49
N VAL A 63 23.57 2.98 2.77
CA VAL A 63 23.08 4.01 1.83
C VAL A 63 22.29 5.09 2.54
N MET A 64 21.29 4.71 3.33
CA MET A 64 20.36 5.68 3.96
C MET A 64 21.02 6.54 5.03
N LYS A 65 22.03 6.02 5.75
CA LYS A 65 22.75 6.70 6.85
C LYS A 65 21.82 7.25 7.92
N THR A 66 20.75 6.54 8.19
CA THR A 66 19.71 6.87 9.15
C THR A 66 19.92 6.14 10.47
N THR A 67 19.17 6.52 11.50
CA THR A 67 19.10 5.78 12.77
C THR A 67 18.24 4.54 12.58
N LEU A 68 18.71 3.40 13.07
CA LEU A 68 17.93 2.18 13.09
C LEU A 68 16.73 2.35 14.03
N TYR A 69 15.53 2.16 13.53
CA TYR A 69 14.29 2.34 14.29
C TYR A 69 14.09 1.25 15.35
N ASN A 70 14.57 0.04 15.07
CA ASN A 70 14.48 -1.12 15.94
C ASN A 70 15.83 -1.89 15.90
N ASP A 71 16.26 -2.50 16.99
CA ASP A 71 17.49 -3.30 17.03
C ASP A 71 17.46 -4.55 16.13
N THR A 72 16.28 -4.91 15.63
CA THR A 72 16.06 -6.00 14.70
C THR A 72 16.06 -5.49 13.26
N ASP A 73 16.67 -6.26 12.35
CA ASP A 73 16.45 -6.08 10.91
C ASP A 73 15.00 -6.46 10.57
N MET A 74 14.13 -5.46 10.54
CA MET A 74 12.70 -5.65 10.33
C MET A 74 12.39 -6.14 8.91
N VAL A 75 13.18 -5.75 7.90
CA VAL A 75 12.97 -6.22 6.52
C VAL A 75 13.22 -7.72 6.46
N LYS A 76 14.32 -8.19 7.07
CA LYS A 76 14.62 -9.62 7.15
C LYS A 76 13.56 -10.37 7.93
N LEU A 77 13.13 -9.86 9.08
CA LEU A 77 12.08 -10.48 9.90
C LEU A 77 10.80 -10.68 9.09
N ILE A 78 10.31 -9.63 8.42
CA ILE A 78 9.09 -9.69 7.61
C ILE A 78 9.22 -10.67 6.44
N LEU A 79 10.38 -10.71 5.80
CA LEU A 79 10.66 -11.68 4.74
C LEU A 79 10.66 -13.12 5.27
N ASP A 80 11.33 -13.39 6.40
CA ASP A 80 11.35 -14.71 7.04
C ASP A 80 9.94 -15.18 7.42
N LEU A 81 9.15 -14.30 8.02
CA LEU A 81 7.74 -14.57 8.32
C LEU A 81 6.91 -14.78 7.05
N GLY A 82 7.16 -13.99 6.00
CA GLY A 82 6.55 -14.19 4.69
C GLY A 82 6.81 -15.58 4.13
N ALA A 83 8.05 -16.06 4.19
CA ALA A 83 8.40 -17.41 3.76
C ALA A 83 7.74 -18.49 4.64
N LYS A 84 7.73 -18.29 5.97
CA LYS A 84 7.13 -19.23 6.92
C LYS A 84 5.64 -19.41 6.73
N TYR A 85 4.91 -18.32 6.48
CA TYR A 85 3.44 -18.28 6.38
C TYR A 85 2.91 -18.21 4.95
N ASN A 86 3.78 -18.33 3.94
CA ASN A 86 3.46 -18.26 2.52
C ASN A 86 2.80 -16.92 2.12
N VAL A 87 3.36 -15.82 2.61
CA VAL A 87 2.96 -14.44 2.28
C VAL A 87 4.06 -13.81 1.42
N GLY A 88 3.72 -13.40 0.21
CA GLY A 88 4.65 -12.69 -0.69
C GLY A 88 4.89 -11.26 -0.21
N ILE A 89 6.15 -10.82 -0.16
CA ILE A 89 6.51 -9.50 0.36
C ILE A 89 6.94 -8.58 -0.77
N TYR A 90 6.31 -7.41 -0.84
CA TYR A 90 6.78 -6.28 -1.66
C TYR A 90 7.60 -5.34 -0.79
N ILE A 91 8.73 -4.90 -1.31
CA ILE A 91 9.64 -4.00 -0.57
C ILE A 91 9.51 -2.60 -1.13
N GLY A 92 9.14 -1.65 -0.26
CA GLY A 92 9.13 -0.22 -0.54
C GLY A 92 10.50 0.41 -0.39
N LEU A 93 10.67 1.61 -0.95
CA LEU A 93 11.92 2.35 -0.98
C LEU A 93 12.06 3.32 0.20
N PHE A 94 12.99 4.25 0.11
CA PHE A 94 13.24 5.28 1.12
C PHE A 94 12.50 6.57 0.78
N ASP A 95 11.68 7.05 1.70
CA ASP A 95 11.09 8.38 1.67
C ASP A 95 11.90 9.28 2.59
N THR A 96 12.73 10.15 2.01
CA THR A 96 13.60 11.02 2.80
C THR A 96 12.85 12.12 3.54
N LEU A 97 11.60 12.45 3.14
CA LEU A 97 10.86 13.65 3.58
C LEU A 97 11.62 14.97 3.46
N LYS A 98 12.75 14.95 2.76
CA LYS A 98 13.65 16.09 2.69
C LYS A 98 13.71 16.67 1.29
N TYR A 99 13.88 15.82 0.29
CA TYR A 99 14.19 16.25 -1.06
C TYR A 99 12.96 16.36 -1.95
N TRP A 100 12.20 15.29 -2.10
CA TRP A 100 11.06 15.27 -3.02
C TRP A 100 9.93 16.24 -2.65
N ILE A 101 9.73 16.53 -1.36
CA ILE A 101 8.72 17.48 -0.88
C ILE A 101 9.01 18.94 -1.31
N VAL A 102 10.25 19.24 -1.67
CA VAL A 102 10.69 20.53 -2.21
C VAL A 102 11.07 20.43 -3.70
N ASN A 103 10.66 19.34 -4.37
CA ASN A 103 10.93 19.04 -5.78
C ASN A 103 12.42 18.87 -6.13
N ASP A 104 13.26 18.52 -5.15
CA ASP A 104 14.65 18.12 -5.37
C ASP A 104 14.71 16.63 -5.78
N TRP A 105 14.25 16.36 -6.98
CA TRP A 105 14.16 15.01 -7.54
C TRP A 105 15.52 14.33 -7.70
N GLU A 106 16.55 15.10 -8.00
CA GLU A 106 17.90 14.58 -8.25
C GLU A 106 18.48 13.91 -7.01
N ASN A 107 18.43 14.58 -5.87
CA ASN A 107 18.93 14.04 -4.61
C ASN A 107 18.08 12.87 -4.09
N GLU A 108 16.75 12.92 -4.24
CA GLU A 108 15.88 11.79 -3.89
C GLU A 108 16.15 10.56 -4.76
N LEU A 109 16.37 10.78 -6.07
CA LEU A 109 16.74 9.71 -7.01
C LEU A 109 18.11 9.13 -6.71
N ALA A 110 19.10 9.96 -6.39
CA ALA A 110 20.46 9.51 -6.14
C ALA A 110 20.51 8.46 -5.02
N VAL A 111 19.92 8.80 -3.87
CA VAL A 111 19.90 7.88 -2.73
C VAL A 111 19.08 6.60 -2.99
N ASN A 112 17.93 6.73 -3.64
CA ASN A 112 17.09 5.57 -3.92
C ASN A 112 17.66 4.63 -5.00
N ARG A 113 18.42 5.14 -5.96
CA ARG A 113 19.16 4.29 -6.93
C ARG A 113 20.18 3.40 -6.22
N GLU A 114 20.99 3.96 -5.33
CA GLU A 114 21.94 3.15 -4.54
C GLU A 114 21.23 2.15 -3.64
N LEU A 115 20.13 2.58 -3.00
CA LEU A 115 19.33 1.73 -2.11
C LEU A 115 18.74 0.51 -2.83
N ILE A 116 18.26 0.65 -4.06
CA ILE A 116 17.74 -0.46 -4.87
C ILE A 116 18.78 -1.58 -5.01
N TYR A 117 20.05 -1.22 -5.23
CA TYR A 117 21.14 -2.21 -5.33
C TYR A 117 21.48 -2.84 -3.98
N GLU A 118 21.46 -2.05 -2.89
CA GLU A 118 21.65 -2.58 -1.53
C GLU A 118 20.54 -3.59 -1.16
N LEU A 119 19.27 -3.26 -1.44
CA LEU A 119 18.13 -4.14 -1.20
C LEU A 119 18.23 -5.44 -2.03
N LYS A 120 18.65 -5.33 -3.28
CA LYS A 120 18.90 -6.47 -4.16
C LYS A 120 20.00 -7.38 -3.61
N GLU A 121 21.11 -6.81 -3.19
CA GLU A 121 22.25 -7.57 -2.64
C GLU A 121 21.85 -8.31 -1.37
N ARG A 122 21.17 -7.62 -0.44
CA ARG A 122 20.80 -8.18 0.86
C ARG A 122 19.65 -9.18 0.78
N TYR A 123 18.61 -8.87 0.04
CA TYR A 123 17.34 -9.62 0.08
C TYR A 123 16.91 -10.20 -1.26
N GLY A 124 17.62 -9.91 -2.34
CA GLY A 124 17.22 -10.30 -3.70
C GLY A 124 17.04 -11.80 -3.93
N ASN A 125 17.72 -12.64 -3.14
CA ASN A 125 17.59 -14.11 -3.22
C ASN A 125 16.55 -14.68 -2.23
N HIS A 126 15.89 -13.83 -1.44
CA HIS A 126 14.94 -14.31 -0.44
C HIS A 126 13.65 -14.81 -1.12
N PRO A 127 13.15 -16.03 -0.80
CA PRO A 127 12.01 -16.64 -1.51
C PRO A 127 10.70 -15.86 -1.35
N ALA A 128 10.52 -15.15 -0.23
CA ALA A 128 9.33 -14.32 -0.01
C ALA A 128 9.39 -12.95 -0.69
N PHE A 129 10.53 -12.52 -1.22
CA PHE A 129 10.62 -11.23 -1.92
C PHE A 129 9.89 -11.31 -3.27
N LYS A 130 8.65 -10.84 -3.29
CA LYS A 130 7.70 -10.96 -4.40
C LYS A 130 7.79 -9.84 -5.42
N GLY A 131 7.94 -8.59 -4.97
CA GLY A 131 7.87 -7.41 -5.84
C GLY A 131 8.36 -6.13 -5.19
N TRP A 132 8.38 -5.08 -5.98
CA TRP A 132 8.81 -3.74 -5.58
C TRP A 132 7.62 -2.81 -5.38
N TYR A 133 7.70 -1.93 -4.40
CA TYR A 133 6.73 -0.88 -4.17
C TYR A 133 7.38 0.51 -4.25
N MET A 134 6.78 1.42 -5.00
CA MET A 134 7.21 2.83 -5.07
C MET A 134 6.61 3.60 -3.90
N SER A 135 7.40 3.88 -2.88
CA SER A 135 6.96 4.35 -1.57
C SER A 135 6.44 5.79 -1.54
N HIS A 136 6.84 6.63 -2.50
CA HIS A 136 6.44 8.03 -2.52
C HIS A 136 4.98 8.14 -2.91
N GLU A 137 4.15 8.58 -1.97
CA GLU A 137 2.71 8.68 -2.18
C GLU A 137 2.37 9.81 -3.16
N GLY A 138 1.81 9.42 -4.30
CA GLY A 138 1.39 10.33 -5.34
C GLY A 138 0.23 11.23 -4.93
N SER A 139 0.33 12.51 -5.26
CA SER A 139 -0.77 13.47 -5.18
C SER A 139 -0.76 14.37 -6.41
N MET A 140 -1.85 15.14 -6.64
CA MET A 140 -1.93 16.05 -7.77
C MET A 140 -0.87 17.16 -7.78
N GLU A 141 -0.30 17.47 -6.61
CA GLU A 141 0.65 18.56 -6.41
C GLU A 141 2.10 18.13 -6.63
N HIS A 142 2.35 16.83 -6.55
CA HIS A 142 3.69 16.27 -6.69
C HIS A 142 3.79 15.45 -7.97
N HIS A 143 4.77 15.75 -8.78
CA HIS A 143 5.02 15.03 -10.03
C HIS A 143 5.77 13.72 -9.78
N GLN A 144 5.14 12.75 -9.10
CA GLN A 144 5.76 11.48 -8.70
C GLN A 144 6.34 10.69 -9.87
N THR A 145 5.83 10.89 -11.06
CA THR A 145 6.42 10.31 -12.28
C THR A 145 7.88 10.68 -12.46
N GLN A 146 8.32 11.83 -11.94
CA GLN A 146 9.72 12.24 -11.92
C GLN A 146 10.60 11.32 -11.07
N LEU A 147 10.04 10.66 -10.06
CA LEU A 147 10.71 9.65 -9.25
C LEU A 147 10.42 8.24 -9.74
N TRP A 148 9.15 7.91 -9.91
CA TRP A 148 8.75 6.54 -10.22
C TRP A 148 9.33 6.03 -11.52
N LYS A 149 9.28 6.86 -12.59
CA LYS A 149 9.77 6.46 -13.92
C LYS A 149 11.26 6.08 -13.92
N PRO A 150 12.20 6.93 -13.44
CA PRO A 150 13.61 6.58 -13.40
C PRO A 150 13.91 5.40 -12.44
N LEU A 151 13.23 5.31 -11.30
CA LEU A 151 13.44 4.19 -10.34
C LEU A 151 12.92 2.86 -10.90
N CYS A 152 11.76 2.84 -11.54
CA CYS A 152 11.27 1.65 -12.23
C CYS A 152 12.21 1.21 -13.36
N GLN A 153 12.73 2.17 -14.14
CA GLN A 153 13.72 1.88 -15.17
C GLN A 153 15.02 1.32 -14.58
N GLU A 154 15.44 1.81 -13.41
CA GLU A 154 16.62 1.29 -12.71
C GLU A 154 16.42 -0.14 -12.25
N ILE A 155 15.29 -0.43 -11.61
CA ILE A 155 14.92 -1.79 -11.18
C ILE A 155 14.88 -2.74 -12.37
N LYS A 156 14.25 -2.35 -13.47
CA LYS A 156 14.10 -3.22 -14.66
C LYS A 156 15.43 -3.53 -15.38
N LYS A 157 16.53 -2.83 -15.09
CA LYS A 157 17.86 -3.19 -15.62
C LYS A 157 18.36 -4.55 -15.10
N PHE A 158 17.95 -4.94 -13.88
CA PHE A 158 18.46 -6.16 -13.25
C PHE A 158 17.37 -7.09 -12.71
N ASP A 159 16.15 -6.59 -12.54
CA ASP A 159 15.02 -7.35 -12.00
C ASP A 159 13.79 -7.20 -12.89
N THR A 160 13.76 -7.98 -13.97
CA THR A 160 12.66 -7.97 -14.94
C THR A 160 11.51 -8.90 -14.55
N LYS A 161 11.68 -9.70 -13.50
CA LYS A 161 10.71 -10.74 -13.11
C LYS A 161 9.77 -10.28 -12.01
N ARG A 162 10.28 -9.47 -11.07
CA ARG A 162 9.45 -8.99 -9.96
C ARG A 162 8.57 -7.84 -10.42
N PRO A 163 7.26 -7.91 -10.13
CA PRO A 163 6.35 -6.83 -10.44
C PRO A 163 6.66 -5.56 -9.64
N ILE A 164 6.33 -4.43 -10.24
CA ILE A 164 6.41 -3.12 -9.60
C ILE A 164 4.98 -2.60 -9.39
N MET A 165 4.66 -2.20 -8.17
CA MET A 165 3.37 -1.66 -7.77
C MET A 165 3.50 -0.22 -7.30
N VAL A 166 2.48 0.59 -7.62
CA VAL A 166 2.30 1.96 -7.12
C VAL A 166 0.93 2.11 -6.45
N SER A 167 0.85 2.94 -5.41
CA SER A 167 -0.39 3.21 -4.69
C SER A 167 -0.59 4.71 -4.50
N PRO A 168 -1.01 5.44 -5.55
CA PRO A 168 -1.28 6.87 -5.45
C PRO A 168 -2.59 7.15 -4.73
N ARG A 169 -2.77 8.40 -4.29
CA ARG A 169 -4.04 8.88 -3.74
C ARG A 169 -5.03 9.16 -4.86
N TYR A 170 -6.29 8.80 -4.67
CA TYR A 170 -7.34 9.39 -5.49
C TYR A 170 -7.37 10.91 -5.29
N ALA A 171 -7.45 11.64 -6.39
CA ALA A 171 -7.70 13.07 -6.35
C ALA A 171 -9.20 13.31 -6.10
N GLY A 172 -9.61 13.22 -4.84
CA GLY A 172 -10.99 13.40 -4.38
C GLY A 172 -11.17 14.68 -3.56
N LYS A 173 -12.41 15.04 -3.29
CA LYS A 173 -12.79 16.28 -2.56
C LYS A 173 -12.17 16.38 -1.16
N LYS A 174 -11.93 15.26 -0.50
CA LYS A 174 -11.30 15.23 0.83
C LYS A 174 -9.80 15.56 0.78
N TYR A 175 -9.17 15.44 -0.38
CA TYR A 175 -7.77 15.78 -0.57
C TYR A 175 -7.55 17.31 -0.52
N ASN A 176 -8.37 18.06 -1.26
CA ASN A 176 -8.32 19.51 -1.24
C ASN A 176 -9.76 20.09 -1.28
N PRO A 177 -10.33 20.45 -0.10
CA PRO A 177 -11.70 20.94 -0.02
C PRO A 177 -11.91 22.31 -0.69
N HIS A 178 -10.84 23.01 -1.04
CA HIS A 178 -10.90 24.30 -1.74
C HIS A 178 -10.90 24.16 -3.27
N CYS A 179 -10.64 22.98 -3.79
CA CYS A 179 -10.66 22.70 -5.23
C CYS A 179 -11.94 21.93 -5.62
N VAL A 180 -12.48 22.28 -6.77
CA VAL A 180 -13.55 21.47 -7.39
C VAL A 180 -12.86 20.25 -8.03
N ILE A 181 -12.76 19.17 -7.27
CA ILE A 181 -12.23 17.90 -7.75
C ILE A 181 -13.41 16.98 -8.04
N VAL A 182 -13.52 16.54 -9.28
CA VAL A 182 -14.56 15.65 -9.79
C VAL A 182 -13.92 14.49 -10.54
N PRO A 183 -14.64 13.39 -10.80
CA PRO A 183 -14.06 12.21 -11.47
C PRO A 183 -13.33 12.51 -12.78
N GLU A 184 -13.79 13.49 -13.56
CA GLU A 184 -13.18 13.87 -14.83
C GLU A 184 -11.80 14.54 -14.64
N VAL A 185 -11.63 15.34 -13.60
CA VAL A 185 -10.33 15.95 -13.24
C VAL A 185 -9.38 14.87 -12.76
N HIS A 186 -9.86 13.97 -11.88
CA HIS A 186 -9.12 12.80 -11.44
C HIS A 186 -8.68 11.92 -12.63
N LYS A 187 -9.60 11.64 -13.57
CA LYS A 187 -9.30 10.87 -14.78
C LYS A 187 -8.15 11.46 -15.58
N LYS A 188 -8.16 12.77 -15.82
CA LYS A 188 -7.09 13.45 -16.55
C LYS A 188 -5.74 13.33 -15.85
N HIS A 189 -5.72 13.46 -14.53
CA HIS A 189 -4.51 13.33 -13.74
C HIS A 189 -3.95 11.91 -13.80
N PHE A 190 -4.79 10.91 -13.64
CA PHE A 190 -4.36 9.50 -13.71
C PHE A 190 -3.99 9.08 -15.14
N ASP A 191 -4.65 9.62 -16.16
CA ASP A 191 -4.28 9.40 -17.57
C ASP A 191 -2.86 9.90 -17.83
N TYR A 192 -2.50 11.08 -17.32
CA TYR A 192 -1.13 11.59 -17.39
C TYR A 192 -0.12 10.65 -16.70
N ILE A 193 -0.39 10.24 -15.45
CA ILE A 193 0.50 9.34 -14.71
C ILE A 193 0.70 8.02 -15.46
N LEU A 194 -0.39 7.40 -15.90
CA LEU A 194 -0.33 6.11 -16.57
C LEU A 194 0.37 6.18 -17.94
N ASN A 195 0.19 7.28 -18.67
CA ASN A 195 0.91 7.53 -19.90
C ASN A 195 2.43 7.62 -19.67
N GLU A 196 2.86 8.38 -18.64
CA GLU A 196 4.29 8.49 -18.29
C GLU A 196 4.89 7.17 -17.79
N MET A 197 4.07 6.30 -17.19
CA MET A 197 4.49 5.04 -16.58
C MET A 197 4.23 3.80 -17.44
N GLU A 198 3.80 3.99 -18.70
CA GLU A 198 3.43 2.90 -19.59
C GLU A 198 4.56 1.86 -19.73
N GLY A 199 4.23 0.58 -19.50
CA GLY A 199 5.18 -0.54 -19.54
C GLY A 199 6.17 -0.62 -18.38
N LEU A 200 6.11 0.30 -17.42
CA LEU A 200 7.03 0.33 -16.27
C LEU A 200 6.42 -0.24 -14.99
N ILE A 201 5.12 -0.13 -14.81
CA ILE A 201 4.39 -0.65 -13.64
C ILE A 201 3.50 -1.82 -14.02
N ASP A 202 3.36 -2.76 -13.12
CA ASP A 202 2.56 -3.97 -13.31
C ASP A 202 1.18 -3.85 -12.67
N SER A 203 1.07 -3.13 -11.55
CA SER A 203 -0.18 -2.90 -10.84
C SER A 203 -0.30 -1.50 -10.25
N TYR A 204 -1.53 -1.03 -10.22
CA TYR A 204 -1.91 0.30 -9.77
C TYR A 204 -3.03 0.16 -8.73
N ALA A 205 -2.75 0.56 -7.49
CA ALA A 205 -3.61 0.35 -6.34
C ALA A 205 -3.95 1.66 -5.62
N PRO A 206 -4.82 2.52 -6.18
CA PRO A 206 -5.12 3.82 -5.58
C PRO A 206 -5.73 3.70 -4.19
N MET A 207 -5.35 4.66 -3.31
CA MET A 207 -5.88 4.81 -1.96
C MET A 207 -7.22 5.55 -1.98
N ASP A 208 -8.26 4.98 -1.40
CA ASP A 208 -9.63 5.47 -1.48
C ASP A 208 -9.98 6.58 -0.48
N GLY A 209 -9.14 6.85 0.50
CA GLY A 209 -9.47 7.69 1.66
C GLY A 209 -9.82 9.15 1.37
N HIS A 210 -9.44 9.68 0.20
CA HIS A 210 -9.73 11.06 -0.18
C HIS A 210 -11.04 11.24 -0.99
N VAL A 211 -11.76 10.14 -1.23
CA VAL A 211 -13.05 10.16 -1.95
C VAL A 211 -14.20 9.99 -0.97
N PRO A 212 -15.27 10.81 -1.05
CA PRO A 212 -16.50 10.56 -0.30
C PRO A 212 -17.12 9.21 -0.66
N PHE A 213 -17.72 8.52 0.31
CA PHE A 213 -18.33 7.20 0.10
C PHE A 213 -19.33 7.14 -1.05
N ASN A 214 -20.16 8.17 -1.18
CA ASN A 214 -21.17 8.26 -2.24
C ASN A 214 -20.60 8.57 -3.64
N GLU A 215 -19.34 8.93 -3.75
CA GLU A 215 -18.65 9.21 -5.01
C GLU A 215 -17.67 8.10 -5.41
N LEU A 216 -17.40 7.14 -4.52
CA LEU A 216 -16.38 6.11 -4.72
C LEU A 216 -16.61 5.29 -6.01
N ASP A 217 -17.86 4.93 -6.29
CA ASP A 217 -18.24 4.20 -7.50
C ASP A 217 -17.84 4.94 -8.79
N SER A 218 -18.10 6.25 -8.85
CA SER A 218 -17.74 7.07 -10.01
C SER A 218 -16.23 7.19 -10.22
N TYR A 219 -15.46 7.35 -9.13
CA TYR A 219 -14.00 7.41 -9.22
C TYR A 219 -13.40 6.08 -9.65
N MET A 220 -13.87 4.97 -9.09
CA MET A 220 -13.40 3.65 -9.47
C MET A 220 -13.76 3.28 -10.91
N SER A 221 -14.95 3.67 -11.38
CA SER A 221 -15.38 3.46 -12.76
C SER A 221 -14.45 4.13 -13.77
N VAL A 222 -14.18 5.43 -13.62
CA VAL A 222 -13.29 6.15 -14.55
C VAL A 222 -11.84 5.67 -14.46
N THR A 223 -11.43 5.17 -13.29
CA THR A 223 -10.11 4.57 -13.13
C THR A 223 -10.01 3.23 -13.85
N ALA A 224 -11.04 2.40 -13.79
CA ALA A 224 -11.09 1.12 -14.49
C ALA A 224 -10.93 1.29 -16.01
N GLU A 225 -11.58 2.31 -16.60
CA GLU A 225 -11.42 2.63 -18.04
C GLU A 225 -9.95 2.94 -18.39
N LEU A 226 -9.23 3.63 -17.51
CA LEU A 226 -7.81 3.94 -17.73
C LEU A 226 -6.94 2.69 -17.59
N MET A 227 -7.20 1.83 -16.60
CA MET A 227 -6.44 0.59 -16.42
C MET A 227 -6.59 -0.35 -17.62
N GLU A 228 -7.79 -0.42 -18.20
CA GLU A 228 -8.02 -1.14 -19.45
C GLU A 228 -7.25 -0.53 -20.63
N LYS A 229 -7.29 0.81 -20.78
CA LYS A 229 -6.54 1.55 -21.81
C LYS A 229 -5.05 1.26 -21.78
N TYR A 230 -4.43 1.31 -20.58
CA TYR A 230 -2.98 1.15 -20.40
C TYR A 230 -2.55 -0.30 -20.11
N LYS A 231 -3.49 -1.24 -19.99
CA LYS A 231 -3.25 -2.67 -19.70
C LYS A 231 -2.47 -2.89 -18.38
N VAL A 232 -2.77 -2.08 -17.38
CA VAL A 232 -2.22 -2.19 -16.02
C VAL A 232 -3.22 -2.93 -15.14
N GLN A 233 -2.75 -3.80 -14.24
CA GLN A 233 -3.63 -4.46 -13.28
C GLN A 233 -4.25 -3.43 -12.33
N TYR A 234 -5.58 -3.39 -12.32
CA TYR A 234 -6.30 -2.52 -11.39
C TYR A 234 -6.51 -3.23 -10.06
N TRP A 235 -5.81 -2.76 -9.05
CA TRP A 235 -6.03 -3.09 -7.65
C TRP A 235 -6.59 -1.86 -6.93
N THR A 236 -7.00 -2.01 -5.68
CA THR A 236 -7.34 -0.87 -4.83
C THR A 236 -6.75 -1.05 -3.44
N ASN A 237 -6.32 0.06 -2.85
CA ASN A 237 -5.89 0.14 -1.45
C ASN A 237 -7.04 0.75 -0.64
N LEU A 238 -7.85 -0.12 -0.03
CA LEU A 238 -8.95 0.29 0.85
C LEU A 238 -8.40 0.58 2.24
N GLU A 239 -8.55 1.82 2.70
CA GLU A 239 -8.16 2.19 4.04
C GLU A 239 -9.08 1.52 5.08
N THR A 240 -8.47 0.83 6.05
CA THR A 240 -9.16 0.17 7.17
C THR A 240 -9.30 1.08 8.39
N PHE A 241 -9.04 2.37 8.21
CA PHE A 241 -9.27 3.41 9.21
C PHE A 241 -10.29 4.44 8.70
N ASP A 242 -10.84 5.23 9.63
CA ASP A 242 -11.84 6.24 9.34
C ASP A 242 -11.23 7.65 9.37
N ARG A 243 -11.23 8.33 8.20
CA ARG A 243 -10.74 9.71 8.08
C ARG A 243 -11.76 10.76 8.51
N ASP A 244 -13.02 10.39 8.63
CA ASP A 244 -14.11 11.33 8.95
C ASP A 244 -14.30 11.55 10.45
N MET A 245 -13.49 10.85 11.28
CA MET A 245 -13.52 11.01 12.73
C MET A 245 -12.66 12.18 13.21
N PRO A 246 -13.03 12.84 14.31
CA PRO A 246 -12.33 14.02 14.82
C PRO A 246 -10.94 13.71 15.41
N TRP A 247 -10.67 12.46 15.80
CA TRP A 247 -9.35 12.01 16.23
C TRP A 247 -8.71 11.13 15.17
N ARG A 248 -7.40 11.10 15.20
CA ARG A 248 -6.60 10.53 14.14
C ARG A 248 -6.78 9.03 14.01
N PHE A 249 -7.24 8.61 12.85
CA PHE A 249 -7.23 7.25 12.34
C PHE A 249 -7.71 6.14 13.29
N PRO A 250 -8.95 6.15 13.77
CA PRO A 250 -9.52 4.97 14.40
C PRO A 250 -9.82 3.90 13.35
N PRO A 251 -9.90 2.60 13.74
CA PRO A 251 -10.40 1.56 12.85
C PRO A 251 -11.76 1.90 12.26
N ILE A 252 -11.97 1.59 10.99
CA ILE A 252 -13.21 1.86 10.29
C ILE A 252 -14.33 0.93 10.79
N GLU A 253 -15.56 1.41 10.80
CA GLU A 253 -16.73 0.57 11.06
C GLU A 253 -16.95 -0.44 9.93
N TRP A 254 -17.38 -1.65 10.31
CA TRP A 254 -17.63 -2.73 9.35
C TRP A 254 -18.59 -2.34 8.22
N ALA A 255 -19.67 -1.64 8.52
CA ALA A 255 -20.64 -1.22 7.51
C ALA A 255 -20.01 -0.35 6.42
N LYS A 256 -19.11 0.53 6.80
CA LYS A 256 -18.37 1.42 5.87
C LYS A 256 -17.33 0.61 5.07
N PHE A 257 -16.56 -0.27 5.73
CA PHE A 257 -15.57 -1.10 5.05
C PHE A 257 -16.23 -2.07 4.05
N ARG A 258 -17.34 -2.69 4.45
CA ARG A 258 -18.13 -3.55 3.58
C ARG A 258 -18.64 -2.81 2.34
N HIS A 259 -19.15 -1.60 2.50
CA HIS A 259 -19.58 -0.75 1.37
C HIS A 259 -18.42 -0.49 0.40
N LYS A 260 -17.25 -0.09 0.91
CA LYS A 260 -16.05 0.09 0.08
C LYS A 260 -15.69 -1.18 -0.69
N LEU A 261 -15.71 -2.33 -0.02
CA LEU A 261 -15.40 -3.63 -0.60
C LEU A 261 -16.40 -4.02 -1.71
N GLU A 262 -17.70 -3.81 -1.47
CA GLU A 262 -18.75 -4.07 -2.45
C GLU A 262 -18.62 -3.17 -3.69
N VAL A 263 -18.34 -1.88 -3.50
CA VAL A 263 -18.10 -0.96 -4.62
C VAL A 263 -16.85 -1.37 -5.40
N ALA A 264 -15.73 -1.58 -4.72
CA ALA A 264 -14.46 -1.95 -5.34
C ALA A 264 -14.57 -3.23 -6.16
N SER A 265 -15.31 -4.22 -5.66
CA SER A 265 -15.49 -5.52 -6.31
C SER A 265 -16.11 -5.48 -7.70
N LYS A 266 -16.68 -4.35 -8.10
CA LYS A 266 -17.20 -4.15 -9.47
C LYS A 266 -16.09 -3.91 -10.49
N TYR A 267 -14.94 -3.42 -10.04
CA TYR A 267 -13.94 -2.80 -10.92
C TYR A 267 -12.55 -3.45 -10.82
N VAL A 268 -12.17 -3.94 -9.63
CA VAL A 268 -10.79 -4.34 -9.36
C VAL A 268 -10.58 -5.84 -9.43
N SER A 269 -9.38 -6.24 -9.80
CA SER A 269 -8.96 -7.64 -9.76
C SER A 269 -8.42 -8.07 -8.39
N LYS A 270 -8.05 -7.12 -7.52
CA LYS A 270 -7.49 -7.36 -6.20
C LYS A 270 -7.79 -6.21 -5.25
N VAL A 271 -8.06 -6.56 -3.99
CA VAL A 271 -8.18 -5.61 -2.88
C VAL A 271 -7.00 -5.80 -1.92
N ILE A 272 -6.31 -4.71 -1.64
CA ILE A 272 -5.31 -4.59 -0.57
C ILE A 272 -5.74 -3.49 0.39
N SER A 273 -5.11 -3.38 1.56
CA SER A 273 -5.49 -2.34 2.52
C SER A 273 -4.30 -1.69 3.20
N PHE A 274 -4.45 -0.44 3.57
CA PHE A 274 -3.67 0.22 4.61
C PHE A 274 -4.55 0.39 5.84
N GLU A 275 -4.28 -0.35 6.94
CA GLU A 275 -3.58 -1.63 6.95
C GLU A 275 -4.16 -2.57 8.02
N VAL A 276 -3.93 -3.85 7.86
CA VAL A 276 -4.45 -4.86 8.81
C VAL A 276 -3.80 -4.75 10.19
N PRO A 277 -2.45 -4.64 10.34
CA PRO A 277 -1.80 -4.66 11.63
C PRO A 277 -2.33 -3.64 12.64
N HIS A 278 -2.61 -2.41 12.20
CA HIS A 278 -3.08 -1.35 13.10
C HIS A 278 -4.59 -1.32 13.28
N PHE A 279 -5.33 -1.54 12.19
CA PHE A 279 -6.75 -1.18 12.12
C PHE A 279 -7.68 -2.38 12.01
N MET A 280 -7.13 -3.58 11.80
CA MET A 280 -7.90 -4.82 11.67
C MET A 280 -7.20 -6.00 12.35
N SER A 281 -6.39 -5.79 13.38
CA SER A 281 -5.69 -6.86 14.10
C SER A 281 -6.18 -6.99 15.54
N PRO A 282 -6.34 -8.23 16.07
CA PRO A 282 -6.58 -8.46 17.49
C PRO A 282 -5.44 -8.01 18.42
N ASP A 283 -4.19 -7.89 17.89
CA ASP A 283 -3.04 -7.38 18.65
C ASP A 283 -2.90 -5.83 18.59
N SER A 284 -3.80 -5.15 17.86
CA SER A 284 -3.84 -3.69 17.83
C SER A 284 -4.17 -3.10 19.21
N ILE A 285 -3.67 -1.89 19.48
CA ILE A 285 -4.07 -1.12 20.67
C ILE A 285 -5.55 -0.69 20.61
N TYR A 286 -6.17 -0.71 19.44
CA TYR A 286 -7.58 -0.41 19.26
C TYR A 286 -8.42 -1.69 19.40
N SER A 287 -9.22 -1.80 20.44
CA SER A 287 -10.14 -2.94 20.63
C SER A 287 -11.10 -3.12 19.46
N SER A 288 -11.51 -2.03 18.80
CA SER A 288 -12.35 -2.06 17.60
C SER A 288 -11.69 -2.73 16.40
N ALA A 289 -10.36 -2.74 16.32
CA ALA A 289 -9.62 -3.44 15.26
C ALA A 289 -9.82 -4.96 15.33
N GLY A 290 -9.75 -5.53 16.54
CA GLY A 290 -10.06 -6.95 16.76
C GLY A 290 -11.51 -7.30 16.44
N HIS A 291 -12.45 -6.39 16.72
CA HIS A 291 -13.84 -6.56 16.32
C HIS A 291 -14.00 -6.57 14.79
N LEU A 292 -13.36 -5.62 14.10
CA LEU A 292 -13.36 -5.55 12.63
C LEU A 292 -12.79 -6.83 12.01
N TYR A 293 -11.67 -7.34 12.56
CA TYR A 293 -11.07 -8.62 12.16
C TYR A 293 -12.08 -9.78 12.24
N ASN A 294 -12.70 -9.95 13.40
CA ASN A 294 -13.64 -11.05 13.62
C ASN A 294 -14.88 -10.96 12.73
N THR A 295 -15.37 -9.73 12.50
CA THR A 295 -16.52 -9.48 11.63
C THR A 295 -16.18 -9.78 10.18
N TYR A 296 -15.00 -9.31 9.70
CA TYR A 296 -14.55 -9.62 8.35
C TYR A 296 -14.31 -11.12 8.14
N LYS A 297 -13.68 -11.80 9.11
CA LYS A 297 -13.50 -13.26 9.09
C LYS A 297 -14.82 -14.03 9.00
N ALA A 298 -15.85 -13.59 9.73
CA ALA A 298 -17.19 -14.17 9.62
C ALA A 298 -17.82 -13.93 8.26
N TYR A 299 -17.68 -12.71 7.72
CA TYR A 299 -18.16 -12.37 6.38
C TYR A 299 -17.51 -13.22 5.27
N LEU A 300 -16.21 -13.49 5.38
CA LEU A 300 -15.52 -14.35 4.43
C LEU A 300 -16.06 -15.79 4.39
N LYS A 301 -16.58 -16.30 5.50
CA LYS A 301 -17.24 -17.61 5.53
C LYS A 301 -18.56 -17.55 4.79
N GLN A 302 -19.36 -16.51 5.01
CA GLN A 302 -20.67 -16.34 4.35
C GLN A 302 -20.53 -16.29 2.83
N ILE A 303 -19.60 -15.45 2.29
CA ILE A 303 -19.43 -15.32 0.82
C ILE A 303 -18.80 -16.54 0.14
N LYS A 304 -18.32 -17.54 0.90
CA LYS A 304 -17.83 -18.81 0.34
C LYS A 304 -18.91 -19.88 0.31
N GLU A 305 -19.96 -19.71 1.11
CA GLU A 305 -21.10 -20.64 1.18
C GLU A 305 -22.21 -20.28 0.19
N ASP A 306 -22.24 -19.01 -0.27
CA ASP A 306 -23.13 -18.50 -1.33
C ASP A 306 -22.54 -18.74 -2.74
#